data_be681e6582c0b1ff8ca899f93418e6cd
#
_entry.id   be681e6582c0b1ff8ca899f93418e6cd
#
_cell.length_a   1.000
_cell.length_b   1.000
_cell.length_c   1.000
_cell.angle_alpha   90.00
_cell.angle_beta   90.00
_cell.angle_gamma   90.00
#
_symmetry.space_group_name_H-M   'P 1'
#
loop_
_entity.id
_entity.type
_entity.pdbx_description
1 polymer ?
#
loop_
_entity_poly.entity_id
_entity_poly.type
_entity_poly.pdbx_seq_one_letter_code
_entity_poly.pdbx_strand_id
1 'polypeptide(L)'
;MSTRTRGTVFYLLITFGMAWLLWEIPARLGLAIDGPIFQFVALPGAFSPAIAALIVRKWITREGFGDAGLRPNLRTKWRYYLVAWLLPLAVAFVVVGLTILFGIGQPDFTLGRAFSALATGAQAPSLPSLVGALLPLGLLVTALFSTFILWGEEFGWRGYLQVRLFANRPVIAAVMTGVIWGLWHLPLNVRGYNFPGHPVLGMAVFTVSTVLLSIIFGWLRLRTRSVWAPSLAHAATNSIGASYLLLLFAGGPESLYVGYLGLLSWIPLGALCLWIVLTKALHGARSASTWPPPPSPQIQTDVRS
;
A
#
# COMPACT_ATOMS: atom_id res chain seq x y z
N MET A 1 -29.95 -9.22 -0.18
CA MET A 1 -28.49 -9.00 -0.24
C MET A 1 -27.85 -9.78 0.90
N SER A 2 -26.82 -10.60 0.62
CA SER A 2 -26.14 -11.35 1.69
C SER A 2 -25.44 -10.43 2.68
N THR A 3 -25.26 -10.86 3.94
CA THR A 3 -24.53 -10.08 4.96
C THR A 3 -23.14 -9.67 4.48
N ARG A 4 -22.45 -10.56 3.74
CA ARG A 4 -21.16 -10.30 3.14
C ARG A 4 -21.21 -9.17 2.10
N THR A 5 -22.17 -9.22 1.16
CA THR A 5 -22.36 -8.19 0.13
C THR A 5 -22.69 -6.85 0.77
N ARG A 6 -23.63 -6.85 1.75
CA ARG A 6 -24.00 -5.65 2.51
C ARG A 6 -22.78 -5.04 3.20
N GLY A 7 -21.99 -5.85 3.90
CA GLY A 7 -20.76 -5.39 4.56
C GLY A 7 -19.76 -4.79 3.59
N THR A 8 -19.50 -5.44 2.44
CA THR A 8 -18.58 -4.93 1.42
C THR A 8 -19.03 -3.60 0.83
N VAL A 9 -20.33 -3.43 0.53
CA VAL A 9 -20.88 -2.17 0.00
C VAL A 9 -20.71 -1.03 1.01
N PHE A 10 -21.12 -1.24 2.28
CA PHE A 10 -20.94 -0.20 3.31
C PHE A 10 -19.47 0.10 3.57
N TYR A 11 -18.60 -0.90 3.56
CA TYR A 11 -17.15 -0.70 3.66
C TYR A 11 -16.64 0.24 2.58
N LEU A 12 -16.99 0.00 1.32
CA LEU A 12 -16.55 0.84 0.20
C LEU A 12 -17.13 2.27 0.32
N LEU A 13 -18.43 2.40 0.62
CA LEU A 13 -19.05 3.71 0.76
C LEU A 13 -18.39 4.55 1.87
N ILE A 14 -18.11 3.96 3.03
CA ILE A 14 -17.47 4.66 4.14
C ILE A 14 -16.01 4.98 3.79
N THR A 15 -15.27 4.01 3.24
CA THR A 15 -13.85 4.18 2.89
C THR A 15 -13.66 5.31 1.89
N PHE A 16 -14.40 5.29 0.79
CA PHE A 16 -14.30 6.28 -0.27
C PHE A 16 -14.88 7.63 0.18
N GLY A 17 -16.08 7.62 0.75
CA GLY A 17 -16.74 8.85 1.18
C GLY A 17 -15.89 9.62 2.20
N MET A 18 -15.36 8.94 3.20
CA MET A 18 -14.53 9.57 4.22
C MET A 18 -13.20 10.10 3.64
N ALA A 19 -12.47 9.28 2.87
CA ALA A 19 -11.19 9.71 2.29
C ALA A 19 -11.37 10.86 1.31
N TRP A 20 -12.32 10.74 0.39
CA TRP A 20 -12.55 11.76 -0.63
C TRP A 20 -12.99 13.08 -0.02
N LEU A 21 -13.85 13.09 0.99
CA LEU A 21 -14.21 14.33 1.69
C LEU A 21 -12.99 14.95 2.39
N LEU A 22 -12.21 14.16 3.11
CA LEU A 22 -11.03 14.63 3.86
C LEU A 22 -9.88 15.11 2.96
N TRP A 23 -9.83 14.68 1.71
CA TRP A 23 -8.82 15.13 0.74
C TRP A 23 -9.33 16.25 -0.18
N GLU A 24 -10.59 16.19 -0.61
CA GLU A 24 -11.18 17.21 -1.49
C GLU A 24 -11.38 18.55 -0.79
N ILE A 25 -11.86 18.55 0.45
CA ILE A 25 -12.18 19.79 1.16
C ILE A 25 -10.91 20.65 1.35
N PRO A 26 -9.80 20.13 1.93
CA PRO A 26 -8.57 20.91 2.08
C PRO A 26 -7.98 21.37 0.73
N ALA A 27 -8.02 20.50 -0.29
CA ALA A 27 -7.52 20.84 -1.63
C ALA A 27 -8.33 21.97 -2.26
N ARG A 28 -9.66 21.95 -2.13
CA ARG A 28 -10.55 23.04 -2.63
C ARG A 28 -10.41 24.33 -1.84
N LEU A 29 -10.00 24.26 -0.58
CA LEU A 29 -9.66 25.44 0.24
C LEU A 29 -8.27 26.01 -0.07
N GLY A 30 -7.57 25.47 -1.08
CA GLY A 30 -6.29 26.00 -1.58
C GLY A 30 -5.06 25.46 -0.84
N LEU A 31 -5.18 24.42 -0.02
CA LEU A 31 -4.01 23.79 0.57
C LEU A 31 -3.26 22.97 -0.50
N ALA A 32 -1.96 23.25 -0.66
CA ALA A 32 -1.10 22.53 -1.57
C ALA A 32 -1.01 21.05 -1.15
N ILE A 33 -1.31 20.13 -2.06
CA ILE A 33 -1.42 18.68 -1.76
C ILE A 33 -0.09 18.03 -1.34
N ASP A 34 1.02 18.62 -1.75
CA ASP A 34 2.39 18.25 -1.34
C ASP A 34 2.87 19.00 -0.08
N GLY A 35 2.08 19.97 0.40
CA GLY A 35 2.40 20.76 1.57
C GLY A 35 2.17 20.02 2.91
N PRO A 36 2.96 20.33 3.96
CA PRO A 36 2.89 19.63 5.25
C PRO A 36 1.54 19.78 5.95
N ILE A 37 0.86 20.92 5.78
CA ILE A 37 -0.46 21.16 6.37
C ILE A 37 -1.49 20.24 5.74
N PHE A 38 -1.48 20.12 4.40
CA PHE A 38 -2.37 19.18 3.72
C PHE A 38 -2.12 17.74 4.18
N GLN A 39 -0.85 17.31 4.22
CA GLN A 39 -0.49 15.95 4.64
C GLN A 39 -1.01 15.64 6.04
N PHE A 40 -0.90 16.59 6.97
CA PHE A 40 -1.41 16.43 8.34
C PHE A 40 -2.95 16.32 8.38
N VAL A 41 -3.66 17.21 7.68
CA VAL A 41 -5.13 17.23 7.65
C VAL A 41 -5.69 16.05 6.86
N ALA A 42 -4.98 15.57 5.85
CA ALA A 42 -5.37 14.43 5.01
C ALA A 42 -5.13 13.06 5.66
N LEU A 43 -4.27 12.99 6.70
CA LEU A 43 -3.89 11.73 7.36
C LEU A 43 -5.09 10.89 7.85
N PRO A 44 -6.15 11.45 8.49
CA PRO A 44 -7.33 10.67 8.86
C PRO A 44 -8.03 10.01 7.66
N GLY A 45 -7.93 10.61 6.46
CA GLY A 45 -8.40 10.01 5.20
C GLY A 45 -7.68 8.71 4.87
N ALA A 46 -6.36 8.65 5.11
CA ALA A 46 -5.56 7.44 4.93
C ALA A 46 -5.98 6.31 5.88
N PHE A 47 -6.55 6.61 7.04
CA PHE A 47 -7.11 5.62 7.97
C PHE A 47 -8.54 5.19 7.64
N SER A 48 -9.19 5.80 6.63
CA SER A 48 -10.57 5.47 6.26
C SER A 48 -10.81 3.97 6.00
N PRO A 49 -9.89 3.18 5.40
CA PRO A 49 -10.08 1.75 5.24
C PRO A 49 -10.17 0.99 6.58
N ALA A 50 -9.33 1.34 7.55
CA ALA A 50 -9.40 0.73 8.89
C ALA A 50 -10.66 1.12 9.62
N ILE A 51 -11.01 2.40 9.59
CA ILE A 51 -12.22 2.94 10.25
C ILE A 51 -13.46 2.28 9.66
N ALA A 52 -13.56 2.19 8.33
CA ALA A 52 -14.65 1.52 7.65
C ALA A 52 -14.75 0.03 8.05
N ALA A 53 -13.61 -0.67 8.10
CA ALA A 53 -13.58 -2.07 8.53
C ALA A 53 -14.06 -2.25 9.98
N LEU A 54 -13.66 -1.36 10.88
CA LEU A 54 -14.12 -1.36 12.28
C LEU A 54 -15.63 -1.09 12.38
N ILE A 55 -16.12 -0.05 11.70
CA ILE A 55 -17.53 0.32 11.70
C ILE A 55 -18.38 -0.85 11.19
N VAL A 56 -18.00 -1.39 10.03
CA VAL A 56 -18.78 -2.47 9.41
C VAL A 56 -18.80 -3.71 10.27
N ARG A 57 -17.63 -4.14 10.78
CA ARG A 57 -17.53 -5.33 11.64
C ARG A 57 -18.35 -5.17 12.92
N LYS A 58 -18.26 -4.01 13.56
CA LYS A 58 -18.87 -3.81 14.89
C LYS A 58 -20.39 -3.55 14.81
N TRP A 59 -20.84 -2.73 13.86
CA TRP A 59 -22.22 -2.22 13.86
C TRP A 59 -23.07 -2.71 12.70
N ILE A 60 -22.50 -3.05 11.53
CA ILE A 60 -23.27 -3.42 10.33
C ILE A 60 -23.39 -4.93 10.19
N THR A 61 -22.26 -5.65 10.25
CA THR A 61 -22.24 -7.12 10.11
C THR A 61 -22.16 -7.85 11.44
N ARG A 62 -21.77 -7.16 12.52
CA ARG A 62 -21.63 -7.68 13.89
C ARG A 62 -20.79 -8.93 13.95
N GLU A 63 -19.64 -8.90 13.28
CA GLU A 63 -18.69 -10.00 13.21
C GLU A 63 -17.42 -9.71 14.03
N GLY A 64 -16.73 -10.78 14.45
CA GLY A 64 -15.47 -10.65 15.17
C GLY A 64 -14.29 -10.29 14.26
N PHE A 65 -13.08 -10.27 14.84
CA PHE A 65 -11.82 -9.94 14.18
C PHE A 65 -10.90 -11.14 13.93
N GLY A 66 -11.40 -12.37 14.12
CA GLY A 66 -10.58 -13.58 14.04
C GLY A 66 -9.91 -13.82 12.68
N ASP A 67 -10.57 -13.41 11.59
CA ASP A 67 -10.07 -13.49 10.22
C ASP A 67 -9.25 -12.28 9.78
N ALA A 68 -9.23 -11.20 10.57
CA ALA A 68 -8.59 -9.93 10.21
C ALA A 68 -7.06 -10.00 10.15
N GLY A 69 -6.44 -11.03 10.74
CA GLY A 69 -4.99 -11.21 10.70
C GLY A 69 -4.22 -10.27 11.61
N LEU A 70 -4.75 -9.95 12.77
CA LEU A 70 -4.14 -9.01 13.72
C LEU A 70 -2.89 -9.56 14.41
N ARG A 71 -2.73 -10.90 14.47
CA ARG A 71 -1.55 -11.52 15.07
C ARG A 71 -0.36 -11.41 14.13
N PRO A 72 0.82 -10.90 14.57
CA PRO A 72 1.99 -10.77 13.70
C PRO A 72 2.54 -12.11 13.21
N ASN A 73 2.46 -13.17 14.01
CA ASN A 73 3.04 -14.49 13.73
C ASN A 73 4.55 -14.42 13.40
N LEU A 74 5.26 -13.40 13.88
CA LEU A 74 6.63 -13.08 13.53
C LEU A 74 7.58 -14.25 13.78
N ARG A 75 7.45 -14.95 14.92
CA ARG A 75 8.32 -16.06 15.31
C ARG A 75 8.40 -17.18 14.26
N THR A 76 7.27 -17.49 13.60
CA THR A 76 7.19 -18.58 12.61
C THR A 76 7.25 -18.07 11.17
N LYS A 77 7.05 -16.77 10.93
CA LYS A 77 6.92 -16.16 9.60
C LYS A 77 7.95 -15.07 9.31
N TRP A 78 9.00 -14.95 10.13
CA TRP A 78 10.00 -13.89 10.06
C TRP A 78 10.63 -13.70 8.65
N ARG A 79 10.82 -14.79 7.89
CA ARG A 79 11.36 -14.74 6.52
C ARG A 79 10.50 -13.88 5.59
N TYR A 80 9.17 -13.94 5.73
CA TYR A 80 8.26 -13.10 4.95
C TYR A 80 8.33 -11.64 5.37
N TYR A 81 8.63 -11.35 6.65
CA TYR A 81 8.86 -9.98 7.10
C TYR A 81 10.18 -9.42 6.57
N LEU A 82 11.23 -10.23 6.47
CA LEU A 82 12.45 -9.81 5.79
C LEU A 82 12.19 -9.52 4.31
N VAL A 83 11.46 -10.37 3.62
CA VAL A 83 11.05 -10.10 2.23
C VAL A 83 10.22 -8.83 2.15
N ALA A 84 9.22 -8.65 3.02
CA ALA A 84 8.40 -7.45 3.07
C ALA A 84 9.21 -6.17 3.25
N TRP A 85 10.25 -6.23 4.05
CA TRP A 85 11.11 -5.09 4.39
C TRP A 85 12.13 -4.75 3.32
N LEU A 86 12.80 -5.78 2.75
CA LEU A 86 13.95 -5.61 1.84
C LEU A 86 13.56 -5.60 0.36
N LEU A 87 12.44 -6.21 -0.01
CA LEU A 87 11.98 -6.29 -1.40
C LEU A 87 11.87 -4.91 -2.06
N PRO A 88 11.28 -3.86 -1.42
CA PRO A 88 11.21 -2.56 -2.04
C PRO A 88 12.56 -1.95 -2.38
N LEU A 89 13.57 -2.17 -1.55
CA LEU A 89 14.94 -1.75 -1.84
C LEU A 89 15.53 -2.50 -3.04
N ALA A 90 15.32 -3.82 -3.11
CA ALA A 90 15.76 -4.62 -4.25
C ALA A 90 15.10 -4.16 -5.55
N VAL A 91 13.80 -3.91 -5.53
CA VAL A 91 13.06 -3.35 -6.69
C VAL A 91 13.62 -1.99 -7.08
N ALA A 92 13.88 -1.10 -6.12
CA ALA A 92 14.46 0.22 -6.40
C ALA A 92 15.81 0.11 -7.11
N PHE A 93 16.71 -0.78 -6.68
CA PHE A 93 17.98 -1.01 -7.36
C PHE A 93 17.81 -1.58 -8.78
N VAL A 94 16.83 -2.47 -9.00
CA VAL A 94 16.51 -2.96 -10.35
C VAL A 94 16.03 -1.81 -11.23
N VAL A 95 15.17 -0.92 -10.72
CA VAL A 95 14.70 0.27 -11.44
C VAL A 95 15.88 1.18 -11.80
N VAL A 96 16.81 1.43 -10.86
CA VAL A 96 18.05 2.18 -11.13
C VAL A 96 18.85 1.54 -12.28
N GLY A 97 19.08 0.22 -12.22
CA GLY A 97 19.80 -0.51 -13.26
C GLY A 97 19.10 -0.40 -14.63
N LEU A 98 17.78 -0.54 -14.67
CA LEU A 98 16.99 -0.40 -15.91
C LEU A 98 17.04 1.03 -16.46
N THR A 99 17.00 2.04 -15.59
CA THR A 99 17.08 3.45 -15.97
C THR A 99 18.40 3.75 -16.67
N ILE A 100 19.51 3.21 -16.12
CA ILE A 100 20.84 3.33 -16.72
C ILE A 100 20.92 2.55 -18.04
N LEU A 101 20.47 1.29 -18.03
CA LEU A 101 20.51 0.39 -19.19
C LEU A 101 19.77 0.96 -20.41
N PHE A 102 18.61 1.58 -20.19
CA PHE A 102 17.82 2.18 -21.27
C PHE A 102 18.22 3.63 -21.59
N GLY A 103 19.24 4.19 -20.94
CA GLY A 103 19.70 5.55 -21.17
C GLY A 103 18.69 6.63 -20.80
N ILE A 104 17.73 6.32 -19.93
CA ILE A 104 16.63 7.22 -19.52
C ILE A 104 17.16 8.31 -18.60
N GLY A 105 18.16 7.99 -17.76
CA GLY A 105 18.76 8.94 -16.82
C GLY A 105 19.89 8.35 -16.02
N GLN A 106 20.63 9.24 -15.34
CA GLN A 106 21.75 8.86 -14.47
C GLN A 106 21.38 9.14 -13.02
N PRO A 107 21.48 8.15 -12.11
CA PRO A 107 21.26 8.35 -10.69
C PRO A 107 22.37 9.22 -10.10
N ASP A 108 22.00 10.09 -9.19
CA ASP A 108 22.96 10.86 -8.40
C ASP A 108 23.10 10.24 -7.00
N PHE A 109 24.02 9.32 -6.85
CA PHE A 109 24.28 8.66 -5.56
C PHE A 109 24.89 9.61 -4.51
N THR A 110 25.34 10.80 -4.91
CA THR A 110 25.80 11.84 -3.98
C THR A 110 24.62 12.61 -3.39
N LEU A 111 23.43 12.52 -4.02
CA LEU A 111 22.24 13.30 -3.70
C LEU A 111 22.46 14.83 -3.84
N GLY A 112 23.52 15.27 -4.50
CA GLY A 112 23.85 16.69 -4.65
C GLY A 112 22.74 17.46 -5.33
N ARG A 113 22.09 16.89 -6.36
CA ARG A 113 20.95 17.50 -7.07
C ARG A 113 19.73 17.64 -6.15
N ALA A 114 19.43 16.60 -5.34
CA ALA A 114 18.32 16.66 -4.41
C ALA A 114 18.54 17.70 -3.32
N PHE A 115 19.76 17.76 -2.76
CA PHE A 115 20.11 18.79 -1.77
C PHE A 115 20.12 20.20 -2.36
N SER A 116 20.62 20.37 -3.59
CA SER A 116 20.61 21.67 -4.26
C SER A 116 19.19 22.18 -4.54
N ALA A 117 18.26 21.29 -4.87
CA ALA A 117 16.86 21.61 -5.06
C ALA A 117 16.15 22.02 -3.75
N LEU A 118 16.57 21.46 -2.60
CA LEU A 118 16.03 21.77 -1.28
C LEU A 118 16.69 23.00 -0.65
N ALA A 119 17.94 23.32 -1.03
CA ALA A 119 18.73 24.41 -0.48
C ALA A 119 18.38 25.73 -1.15
N THR A 120 17.38 26.42 -0.65
CA THR A 120 17.22 27.86 -0.92
C THR A 120 18.36 28.66 -0.26
N GLY A 121 19.55 28.65 -0.89
CA GLY A 121 20.68 29.49 -0.47
C GLY A 121 21.71 28.92 0.51
N ALA A 122 21.55 27.68 0.98
CA ALA A 122 22.55 26.99 1.79
C ALA A 122 23.50 26.15 0.89
N GLN A 123 24.80 26.14 1.20
CA GLN A 123 25.73 25.25 0.52
C GLN A 123 25.38 23.79 0.80
N ALA A 124 25.39 22.96 -0.25
CA ALA A 124 25.19 21.53 -0.10
C ALA A 124 26.22 20.97 0.92
N PRO A 125 25.84 20.05 1.81
CA PRO A 125 26.76 19.48 2.80
C PRO A 125 27.99 18.88 2.11
N SER A 126 29.17 19.10 2.64
CA SER A 126 30.45 18.57 2.13
C SER A 126 30.62 17.05 2.29
N LEU A 127 29.57 16.33 2.76
CA LEU A 127 29.56 14.88 2.98
C LEU A 127 28.53 14.13 2.11
N PRO A 128 28.45 14.39 0.79
CA PRO A 128 27.37 13.84 -0.04
C PRO A 128 27.40 12.30 -0.13
N SER A 129 28.60 11.71 -0.23
CA SER A 129 28.76 10.27 -0.42
C SER A 129 28.35 9.44 0.81
N LEU A 130 28.66 9.91 2.01
CA LEU A 130 28.31 9.21 3.24
C LEU A 130 26.79 9.27 3.48
N VAL A 131 26.19 10.45 3.28
CA VAL A 131 24.74 10.64 3.42
C VAL A 131 23.98 9.77 2.40
N GLY A 132 24.41 9.76 1.14
CA GLY A 132 23.82 8.91 0.10
C GLY A 132 23.92 7.41 0.41
N ALA A 133 25.04 6.97 1.00
CA ALA A 133 25.24 5.58 1.40
C ALA A 133 24.41 5.17 2.63
N LEU A 134 24.22 6.08 3.59
CA LEU A 134 23.46 5.82 4.82
C LEU A 134 21.94 6.02 4.65
N LEU A 135 21.51 6.77 3.65
CA LEU A 135 20.09 7.05 3.41
C LEU A 135 19.23 5.78 3.30
N PRO A 136 19.60 4.74 2.51
CA PRO A 136 18.81 3.51 2.45
C PRO A 136 18.61 2.86 3.83
N LEU A 137 19.62 2.89 4.68
CA LEU A 137 19.53 2.38 6.05
C LEU A 137 18.56 3.20 6.90
N GLY A 138 18.62 4.53 6.81
CA GLY A 138 17.67 5.42 7.48
C GLY A 138 16.23 5.18 7.02
N LEU A 139 16.02 5.01 5.73
CA LEU A 139 14.70 4.71 5.16
C LEU A 139 14.19 3.31 5.57
N LEU A 140 15.08 2.31 5.69
CA LEU A 140 14.73 1.01 6.25
C LEU A 140 14.24 1.13 7.69
N VAL A 141 14.90 1.92 8.52
CA VAL A 141 14.47 2.20 9.90
C VAL A 141 13.13 2.95 9.91
N THR A 142 12.99 3.99 9.07
CA THR A 142 11.72 4.74 8.92
C THR A 142 10.56 3.82 8.55
N ALA A 143 10.78 2.83 7.67
CA ALA A 143 9.76 1.87 7.29
C ALA A 143 9.21 1.06 8.47
N LEU A 144 10.06 0.71 9.45
CA LEU A 144 9.61 0.00 10.66
C LEU A 144 8.60 0.84 11.46
N PHE A 145 8.87 2.12 11.66
CA PHE A 145 7.97 3.04 12.37
C PHE A 145 6.70 3.33 11.55
N SER A 146 6.84 3.58 10.25
CA SER A 146 5.72 3.85 9.34
C SER A 146 4.78 2.65 9.19
N THR A 147 5.22 1.43 9.53
CA THR A 147 4.38 0.23 9.52
C THR A 147 3.09 0.42 10.33
N PHE A 148 3.13 1.14 11.44
CA PHE A 148 1.94 1.40 12.26
C PHE A 148 0.95 2.35 11.58
N ILE A 149 1.43 3.28 10.76
CA ILE A 149 0.59 4.19 9.97
C ILE A 149 -0.04 3.40 8.81
N LEU A 150 0.78 2.67 8.06
CA LEU A 150 0.31 1.91 6.90
C LEU A 150 -0.56 0.69 7.29
N TRP A 151 -0.52 0.28 8.56
CA TRP A 151 -1.47 -0.66 9.10
C TRP A 151 -2.92 -0.17 8.95
N GLY A 152 -3.16 1.12 9.03
CA GLY A 152 -4.48 1.73 8.81
C GLY A 152 -5.07 1.37 7.45
N GLU A 153 -4.27 1.38 6.39
CA GLU A 153 -4.70 0.94 5.07
C GLU A 153 -4.80 -0.58 4.98
N GLU A 154 -3.75 -1.30 5.38
CA GLU A 154 -3.67 -2.75 5.20
C GLU A 154 -4.68 -3.54 6.03
N PHE A 155 -5.07 -3.02 7.18
CA PHE A 155 -6.17 -3.59 7.97
C PHE A 155 -7.49 -3.54 7.19
N GLY A 156 -7.76 -2.44 6.49
CA GLY A 156 -8.92 -2.34 5.61
C GLY A 156 -8.80 -3.19 4.35
N TRP A 157 -7.71 -3.04 3.61
CA TRP A 157 -7.56 -3.71 2.32
C TRP A 157 -7.35 -5.23 2.46
N ARG A 158 -6.39 -5.68 3.29
CA ARG A 158 -6.00 -7.10 3.44
C ARG A 158 -6.64 -7.78 4.64
N GLY A 159 -7.00 -7.01 5.66
CA GLY A 159 -7.71 -7.54 6.84
C GLY A 159 -9.22 -7.63 6.67
N TYR A 160 -9.81 -6.82 5.76
CA TYR A 160 -11.25 -6.81 5.52
C TYR A 160 -11.62 -7.11 4.06
N LEU A 161 -11.25 -6.26 3.10
CA LEU A 161 -11.78 -6.31 1.72
C LEU A 161 -11.32 -7.56 0.97
N GLN A 162 -10.01 -7.77 0.84
CA GLN A 162 -9.46 -8.87 0.04
C GLN A 162 -9.94 -10.25 0.50
N VAL A 163 -10.07 -10.46 1.80
CA VAL A 163 -10.55 -11.76 2.34
C VAL A 163 -12.05 -11.99 2.11
N ARG A 164 -12.77 -10.95 1.68
CA ARG A 164 -14.22 -11.00 1.36
C ARG A 164 -14.52 -10.97 -0.13
N LEU A 165 -13.67 -10.37 -0.93
CA LEU A 165 -13.81 -10.41 -2.38
C LEU A 165 -13.43 -11.80 -2.90
N PHE A 166 -14.28 -12.39 -3.76
CA PHE A 166 -13.97 -13.61 -4.53
C PHE A 166 -13.27 -14.70 -3.70
N ALA A 167 -13.85 -15.15 -2.59
CA ALA A 167 -13.26 -16.03 -1.58
C ALA A 167 -12.47 -17.24 -2.13
N ASN A 168 -12.92 -17.82 -3.23
CA ASN A 168 -12.29 -19.00 -3.85
C ASN A 168 -11.34 -18.64 -5.00
N ARG A 169 -11.14 -17.34 -5.28
CA ARG A 169 -10.31 -16.83 -6.38
C ARG A 169 -9.33 -15.77 -5.85
N PRO A 170 -8.29 -16.16 -5.09
CA PRO A 170 -7.43 -15.23 -4.38
C PRO A 170 -6.66 -14.28 -5.31
N VAL A 171 -6.34 -14.67 -6.54
CA VAL A 171 -5.72 -13.80 -7.54
C VAL A 171 -6.70 -12.68 -7.94
N ILE A 172 -7.95 -13.04 -8.27
CA ILE A 172 -8.98 -12.05 -8.63
C ILE A 172 -9.26 -11.12 -7.44
N ALA A 173 -9.32 -11.65 -6.23
CA ALA A 173 -9.49 -10.84 -5.01
C ALA A 173 -8.36 -9.82 -4.84
N ALA A 174 -7.10 -10.23 -5.06
CA ALA A 174 -5.95 -9.34 -4.98
C ALA A 174 -5.98 -8.28 -6.09
N VAL A 175 -6.26 -8.66 -7.34
CA VAL A 175 -6.37 -7.72 -8.46
C VAL A 175 -7.47 -6.68 -8.21
N MET A 176 -8.68 -7.13 -7.86
CA MET A 176 -9.80 -6.22 -7.60
C MET A 176 -9.56 -5.31 -6.40
N THR A 177 -8.89 -5.83 -5.35
CA THR A 177 -8.47 -4.98 -4.24
C THR A 177 -7.47 -3.90 -4.70
N GLY A 178 -6.54 -4.25 -5.59
CA GLY A 178 -5.59 -3.29 -6.17
C GLY A 178 -6.25 -2.22 -7.03
N VAL A 179 -7.23 -2.60 -7.87
CA VAL A 179 -8.02 -1.64 -8.65
C VAL A 179 -8.79 -0.68 -7.74
N ILE A 180 -9.48 -1.21 -6.74
CA ILE A 180 -10.24 -0.41 -5.76
C ILE A 180 -9.31 0.52 -4.99
N TRP A 181 -8.13 0.02 -4.57
CA TRP A 181 -7.12 0.82 -3.88
C TRP A 181 -6.55 1.95 -4.76
N GLY A 182 -6.29 1.65 -6.05
CA GLY A 182 -5.88 2.67 -7.03
C GLY A 182 -6.94 3.77 -7.18
N LEU A 183 -8.20 3.38 -7.41
CA LEU A 183 -9.32 4.31 -7.56
C LEU A 183 -9.58 5.14 -6.30
N TRP A 184 -9.31 4.60 -5.12
CA TRP A 184 -9.43 5.33 -3.87
C TRP A 184 -8.52 6.57 -3.81
N HIS A 185 -7.35 6.52 -4.45
CA HIS A 185 -6.43 7.65 -4.56
C HIS A 185 -6.84 8.69 -5.63
N LEU A 186 -7.95 8.50 -6.34
CA LEU A 186 -8.36 9.37 -7.45
C LEU A 186 -8.27 10.86 -7.13
N PRO A 187 -8.79 11.39 -5.99
CA PRO A 187 -8.76 12.82 -5.71
C PRO A 187 -7.34 13.41 -5.62
N LEU A 188 -6.39 12.62 -5.17
CA LEU A 188 -4.98 13.02 -5.06
C LEU A 188 -4.28 12.93 -6.42
N ASN A 189 -4.48 11.82 -7.14
CA ASN A 189 -3.74 11.55 -8.37
C ASN A 189 -4.16 12.47 -9.53
N VAL A 190 -5.45 12.82 -9.64
CA VAL A 190 -5.90 13.78 -10.66
C VAL A 190 -5.37 15.21 -10.42
N ARG A 191 -4.83 15.46 -9.23
CA ARG A 191 -4.10 16.69 -8.88
C ARG A 191 -2.58 16.57 -9.01
N GLY A 192 -2.10 15.42 -9.52
CA GLY A 192 -0.68 15.19 -9.75
C GLY A 192 0.11 14.72 -8.53
N TYR A 193 -0.53 14.22 -7.46
CA TYR A 193 0.16 13.83 -6.23
C TYR A 193 1.32 12.85 -6.46
N ASN A 194 1.12 11.79 -7.25
CA ASN A 194 2.18 10.82 -7.55
C ASN A 194 2.90 11.14 -8.88
N PHE A 195 2.24 11.79 -9.82
CA PHE A 195 2.73 12.08 -11.17
C PHE A 195 2.35 13.50 -11.58
N PRO A 196 3.06 14.53 -11.08
CA PRO A 196 2.68 15.95 -11.31
C PRO A 196 2.57 16.33 -12.78
N GLY A 197 3.47 15.80 -13.63
CA GLY A 197 3.45 16.09 -15.08
C GLY A 197 2.33 15.38 -15.85
N HIS A 198 1.74 14.32 -15.30
CA HIS A 198 0.80 13.44 -16.02
C HIS A 198 -0.38 12.98 -15.17
N PRO A 199 -1.26 13.86 -14.69
CA PRO A 199 -2.29 13.48 -13.72
C PRO A 199 -3.27 12.42 -14.24
N VAL A 200 -3.68 12.48 -15.52
CA VAL A 200 -4.61 11.50 -16.10
C VAL A 200 -3.92 10.16 -16.42
N LEU A 201 -2.79 10.22 -17.16
CA LEU A 201 -2.00 9.03 -17.46
C LEU A 201 -1.43 8.42 -16.18
N GLY A 202 -0.96 9.26 -15.26
CA GLY A 202 -0.46 8.87 -13.96
C GLY A 202 -1.49 8.11 -13.13
N MET A 203 -2.78 8.43 -13.22
CA MET A 203 -3.84 7.67 -12.57
C MET A 203 -3.93 6.22 -13.10
N ALA A 204 -3.79 6.03 -14.42
CA ALA A 204 -3.79 4.70 -15.01
C ALA A 204 -2.53 3.91 -14.60
N VAL A 205 -1.35 4.54 -14.69
CA VAL A 205 -0.08 3.95 -14.28
C VAL A 205 -0.11 3.59 -12.79
N PHE A 206 -0.58 4.48 -11.94
CA PHE A 206 -0.76 4.23 -10.51
C PHE A 206 -1.67 3.04 -10.23
N THR A 207 -2.81 2.94 -10.93
CA THR A 207 -3.76 1.84 -10.73
C THR A 207 -3.15 0.50 -11.11
N VAL A 208 -2.38 0.41 -12.19
CA VAL A 208 -1.65 -0.81 -12.54
C VAL A 208 -0.62 -1.15 -11.46
N SER A 209 0.13 -0.16 -10.98
CA SER A 209 1.13 -0.36 -9.93
C SER A 209 0.49 -0.83 -8.61
N THR A 210 -0.66 -0.27 -8.22
CA THR A 210 -1.40 -0.76 -7.03
C THR A 210 -1.95 -2.16 -7.21
N VAL A 211 -2.29 -2.59 -8.43
CA VAL A 211 -2.67 -3.98 -8.73
C VAL A 211 -1.47 -4.92 -8.52
N LEU A 212 -0.30 -4.58 -9.05
CA LEU A 212 0.92 -5.38 -8.87
C LEU A 212 1.29 -5.48 -7.38
N LEU A 213 1.31 -4.36 -6.67
CA LEU A 213 1.55 -4.33 -5.23
C LEU A 213 0.49 -5.10 -4.45
N SER A 214 -0.78 -5.02 -4.86
CA SER A 214 -1.87 -5.73 -4.19
C SER A 214 -1.73 -7.25 -4.29
N ILE A 215 -1.21 -7.78 -5.40
CA ILE A 215 -0.90 -9.21 -5.54
C ILE A 215 0.21 -9.61 -4.56
N ILE A 216 1.28 -8.82 -4.46
CA ILE A 216 2.42 -9.06 -3.58
C ILE A 216 1.99 -8.97 -2.10
N PHE A 217 1.28 -7.92 -1.72
CA PHE A 217 0.80 -7.71 -0.35
C PHE A 217 -0.24 -8.77 0.03
N GLY A 218 -1.10 -9.17 -0.92
CA GLY A 218 -2.04 -10.28 -0.76
C GLY A 218 -1.33 -11.61 -0.51
N TRP A 219 -0.25 -11.88 -1.24
CA TRP A 219 0.59 -13.04 -1.01
C TRP A 219 1.21 -13.03 0.39
N LEU A 220 1.79 -11.92 0.83
CA LEU A 220 2.33 -11.75 2.19
C LEU A 220 1.25 -11.97 3.24
N ARG A 221 0.05 -11.39 3.05
CA ARG A 221 -1.11 -11.57 3.95
C ARG A 221 -1.49 -13.02 4.11
N LEU A 222 -1.58 -13.77 3.02
CA LEU A 222 -1.99 -15.17 3.03
C LEU A 222 -0.90 -16.07 3.61
N ARG A 223 0.37 -15.85 3.31
CA ARG A 223 1.51 -16.64 3.80
C ARG A 223 1.77 -16.44 5.29
N THR A 224 1.60 -15.23 5.77
CA THR A 224 1.81 -14.90 7.20
C THR A 224 0.56 -15.04 8.03
N ARG A 225 -0.63 -15.03 7.41
CA ARG A 225 -1.94 -14.88 8.07
C ARG A 225 -2.00 -13.61 8.93
N SER A 226 -1.28 -12.57 8.53
CA SER A 226 -1.10 -11.33 9.27
C SER A 226 -1.21 -10.12 8.36
N VAL A 227 -1.81 -9.04 8.84
CA VAL A 227 -1.79 -7.73 8.15
C VAL A 227 -0.49 -6.98 8.37
N TRP A 228 0.30 -7.35 9.37
CA TRP A 228 1.55 -6.67 9.71
C TRP A 228 2.64 -6.85 8.65
N ALA A 229 2.71 -8.00 7.98
CA ALA A 229 3.68 -8.21 6.91
C ALA A 229 3.38 -7.33 5.67
N PRO A 230 2.15 -7.27 5.12
CA PRO A 230 1.85 -6.30 4.08
C PRO A 230 1.96 -4.85 4.55
N SER A 231 1.65 -4.51 5.82
CA SER A 231 1.87 -3.16 6.35
C SER A 231 3.36 -2.76 6.31
N LEU A 232 4.26 -3.67 6.67
CA LEU A 232 5.70 -3.44 6.57
C LEU A 232 6.15 -3.30 5.10
N ALA A 233 5.64 -4.15 4.20
CA ALA A 233 5.94 -4.04 2.77
C ALA A 233 5.45 -2.71 2.19
N HIS A 234 4.27 -2.26 2.58
CA HIS A 234 3.70 -0.97 2.17
C HIS A 234 4.54 0.19 2.72
N ALA A 235 4.87 0.18 4.00
CA ALA A 235 5.73 1.17 4.62
C ALA A 235 7.12 1.24 3.96
N ALA A 236 7.72 0.08 3.68
CA ALA A 236 9.00 0.00 2.98
C ALA A 236 8.90 0.49 1.51
N THR A 237 7.78 0.21 0.84
CA THR A 237 7.50 0.74 -0.50
C THR A 237 7.47 2.27 -0.49
N ASN A 238 6.78 2.88 0.47
CA ASN A 238 6.68 4.33 0.56
C ASN A 238 8.02 4.97 1.01
N SER A 239 8.66 4.43 2.03
CA SER A 239 9.89 5.01 2.59
C SER A 239 11.11 4.77 1.69
N ILE A 240 11.33 3.52 1.24
CA ILE A 240 12.52 3.15 0.48
C ILE A 240 12.26 3.32 -1.01
N GLY A 241 11.23 2.65 -1.53
CA GLY A 241 10.96 2.59 -2.96
C GLY A 241 10.72 3.95 -3.55
N ALA A 242 9.66 4.63 -3.09
CA ALA A 242 9.26 5.92 -3.64
C ALA A 242 10.27 7.03 -3.31
N SER A 243 10.60 7.22 -2.02
CA SER A 243 11.45 8.34 -1.59
C SER A 243 12.87 8.24 -2.12
N TYR A 244 13.49 7.05 -2.09
CA TYR A 244 14.88 6.88 -2.53
C TYR A 244 15.04 7.15 -4.03
N LEU A 245 14.15 6.62 -4.86
CA LEU A 245 14.19 6.86 -6.31
C LEU A 245 13.98 8.34 -6.65
N LEU A 246 13.05 9.02 -6.00
CA LEU A 246 12.84 10.46 -6.21
C LEU A 246 14.10 11.28 -5.90
N LEU A 247 14.83 10.92 -4.84
CA LEU A 247 16.08 11.59 -4.48
C LEU A 247 17.21 11.29 -5.45
N LEU A 248 17.40 10.02 -5.86
CA LEU A 248 18.43 9.62 -6.80
C LEU A 248 18.27 10.26 -8.18
N PHE A 249 17.04 10.49 -8.61
CA PHE A 249 16.74 11.06 -9.92
C PHE A 249 16.20 12.50 -9.85
N ALA A 250 16.42 13.22 -8.75
CA ALA A 250 15.99 14.60 -8.60
C ALA A 250 16.50 15.48 -9.76
N GLY A 251 15.59 16.25 -10.37
CA GLY A 251 15.92 17.06 -11.56
C GLY A 251 16.26 16.28 -12.83
N GLY A 252 15.99 14.98 -12.84
CA GLY A 252 16.21 14.07 -13.99
C GLY A 252 14.90 13.60 -14.62
N PRO A 253 14.83 12.33 -15.06
CA PRO A 253 13.66 11.78 -15.72
C PRO A 253 12.43 11.83 -14.85
N GLU A 254 11.26 11.94 -15.47
CA GLU A 254 9.98 12.02 -14.78
C GLU A 254 9.69 10.76 -13.95
N SER A 255 9.03 10.96 -12.81
CA SER A 255 8.59 9.88 -11.91
C SER A 255 7.69 8.85 -12.60
N LEU A 256 7.02 9.23 -13.70
CA LEU A 256 6.23 8.33 -14.53
C LEU A 256 7.05 7.15 -15.05
N TYR A 257 8.34 7.36 -15.33
CA TYR A 257 9.24 6.30 -15.82
C TYR A 257 10.02 5.65 -14.69
N VAL A 258 10.70 6.46 -13.88
CA VAL A 258 11.70 5.99 -12.90
C VAL A 258 11.18 5.87 -11.47
N GLY A 259 9.96 6.35 -11.19
CA GLY A 259 9.34 6.21 -9.88
C GLY A 259 9.07 4.75 -9.53
N TYR A 260 9.00 4.44 -8.24
CA TYR A 260 8.66 3.08 -7.77
C TYR A 260 7.27 2.62 -8.24
N LEU A 261 6.35 3.55 -8.45
CA LEU A 261 5.03 3.32 -9.02
C LEU A 261 5.00 3.57 -10.53
N GLY A 262 6.15 3.92 -11.14
CA GLY A 262 6.30 4.21 -12.56
C GLY A 262 6.49 2.98 -13.43
N LEU A 263 6.60 3.23 -14.75
CA LEU A 263 6.58 2.17 -15.76
C LEU A 263 7.74 1.15 -15.62
N LEU A 264 8.96 1.60 -15.29
CA LEU A 264 10.10 0.70 -15.16
C LEU A 264 9.95 -0.28 -13.99
N SER A 265 9.23 0.10 -12.94
CA SER A 265 8.98 -0.77 -11.80
C SER A 265 8.06 -1.95 -12.15
N TRP A 266 7.26 -1.83 -13.21
CA TRP A 266 6.38 -2.93 -13.64
C TRP A 266 7.17 -4.16 -14.09
N ILE A 267 8.42 -4.01 -14.52
CA ILE A 267 9.27 -5.15 -14.92
C ILE A 267 9.55 -6.04 -13.71
N PRO A 268 10.23 -5.59 -12.63
CA PRO A 268 10.50 -6.43 -11.48
C PRO A 268 9.23 -6.81 -10.70
N LEU A 269 8.27 -5.90 -10.52
CA LEU A 269 7.01 -6.18 -9.83
C LEU A 269 6.16 -7.18 -10.63
N GLY A 270 6.06 -7.01 -11.95
CA GLY A 270 5.36 -7.92 -12.84
C GLY A 270 5.96 -9.32 -12.87
N ALA A 271 7.30 -9.42 -12.93
CA ALA A 271 8.00 -10.70 -12.84
C ALA A 271 7.68 -11.43 -11.53
N LEU A 272 7.70 -10.70 -10.40
CA LEU A 272 7.33 -11.27 -9.10
C LEU A 272 5.84 -11.68 -9.05
N CYS A 273 4.94 -10.86 -9.56
CA CYS A 273 3.52 -11.19 -9.65
C CYS A 273 3.29 -12.44 -10.51
N LEU A 274 3.96 -12.53 -11.65
CA LEU A 274 3.90 -13.71 -12.53
C LEU A 274 4.37 -14.97 -11.79
N TRP A 275 5.51 -14.89 -11.10
CA TRP A 275 5.99 -15.99 -10.26
C TRP A 275 4.95 -16.40 -9.19
N ILE A 276 4.37 -15.44 -8.47
CA ILE A 276 3.35 -15.69 -7.44
C ILE A 276 2.14 -16.42 -8.04
N VAL A 277 1.69 -16.00 -9.23
CA VAL A 277 0.51 -16.57 -9.90
C VAL A 277 0.80 -17.96 -10.45
N LEU A 278 1.91 -18.13 -11.18
CA LEU A 278 2.28 -19.41 -11.82
C LEU A 278 2.58 -20.49 -10.78
N THR A 279 3.22 -20.14 -9.67
CA THR A 279 3.50 -21.09 -8.57
C THR A 279 2.28 -21.35 -7.67
N LYS A 280 1.14 -20.74 -8.00
CA LYS A 280 -0.08 -20.79 -7.16
C LYS A 280 0.19 -20.40 -5.71
N ALA A 281 1.14 -19.49 -5.47
CA ALA A 281 1.58 -19.12 -4.14
C ALA A 281 0.48 -18.42 -3.32
N LEU A 282 -0.55 -17.86 -3.95
CA LEU A 282 -1.76 -17.36 -3.30
C LEU A 282 -2.75 -18.45 -2.88
N HIS A 283 -2.67 -19.68 -3.44
CA HIS A 283 -3.61 -20.76 -3.18
C HIS A 283 -3.20 -21.69 -2.01
N GLY A 284 -1.93 -21.69 -1.62
CA GLY A 284 -1.38 -22.61 -0.60
C GLY A 284 -1.71 -22.28 0.85
N ALA A 285 -2.32 -21.15 1.15
CA ALA A 285 -2.95 -20.89 2.41
C ALA A 285 -4.43 -21.26 2.25
N ARG A 286 -4.89 -22.34 2.94
CA ARG A 286 -6.31 -22.64 3.04
C ARG A 286 -7.03 -21.30 3.27
N SER A 287 -7.88 -20.92 2.30
CA SER A 287 -8.66 -19.69 2.43
C SER A 287 -9.28 -19.73 3.82
N ALA A 288 -9.12 -18.64 4.59
CA ALA A 288 -9.86 -18.44 5.82
C ALA A 288 -11.35 -18.23 5.49
N SER A 289 -11.89 -19.05 4.60
CA SER A 289 -13.28 -19.07 4.16
C SER A 289 -14.17 -19.87 5.10
N THR A 290 -13.71 -20.18 6.31
CA THR A 290 -14.66 -20.43 7.38
C THR A 290 -15.00 -19.09 8.00
N TRP A 291 -15.81 -18.29 7.30
CA TRP A 291 -16.78 -17.44 7.94
C TRP A 291 -17.41 -18.32 9.04
N PRO A 292 -17.34 -17.99 10.34
CA PRO A 292 -18.11 -18.73 11.32
C PRO A 292 -19.57 -18.66 10.85
N PRO A 293 -20.29 -19.80 10.71
CA PRO A 293 -21.71 -19.73 10.48
C PRO A 293 -22.34 -18.88 11.61
N PRO A 294 -23.40 -18.13 11.33
CA PRO A 294 -24.11 -17.44 12.39
C PRO A 294 -24.40 -18.46 13.52
N PRO A 295 -24.27 -18.05 14.80
CA PRO A 295 -24.61 -18.93 15.90
C PRO A 295 -26.00 -19.49 15.61
N SER A 296 -26.12 -20.82 15.65
CA SER A 296 -27.38 -21.51 15.49
C SER A 296 -28.38 -20.89 16.46
N PRO A 297 -29.63 -20.63 16.06
CA PRO A 297 -30.66 -20.19 16.98
C PRO A 297 -30.64 -21.18 18.15
N GLN A 298 -30.35 -20.71 19.35
CA GLN A 298 -30.53 -21.51 20.55
C GLN A 298 -32.05 -21.77 20.62
N ILE A 299 -32.44 -22.99 20.35
CA ILE A 299 -33.79 -23.45 20.65
C ILE A 299 -33.88 -23.36 22.18
N GLN A 300 -34.48 -22.30 22.68
CA GLN A 300 -34.95 -22.27 24.06
C GLN A 300 -36.01 -23.37 24.17
N THR A 301 -35.63 -24.50 24.67
CA THR A 301 -36.52 -25.50 25.19
C THR A 301 -37.11 -24.90 26.46
N ASP A 302 -38.26 -24.25 26.34
CA ASP A 302 -39.16 -23.94 27.47
C ASP A 302 -39.57 -25.29 28.10
N VAL A 303 -38.83 -25.71 29.10
CA VAL A 303 -39.31 -26.75 30.02
C VAL A 303 -40.24 -26.04 30.99
N ARG A 304 -41.55 -25.97 30.62
CA ARG A 304 -42.61 -25.77 31.60
C ARG A 304 -42.88 -27.06 32.35
N SER A 305 -42.53 -27.09 33.59
CA SER A 305 -43.06 -28.03 34.58
C SER A 305 -43.70 -27.21 35.71
#